data_6cd6f408388613bf43ea8216606db891
#
_entry.id   6cd6f408388613bf43ea8216606db891
#
_cell.length_a   1.000
_cell.length_b   1.000
_cell.length_c   1.000
_cell.angle_alpha   90.00
_cell.angle_beta   90.00
_cell.angle_gamma   90.00
#
_symmetry.space_group_name_H-M   'P 1'
#
loop_
_entity.id
_entity.type
_entity.pdbx_description
1 polymer ?
#
loop_
_entity_poly.entity_id
_entity_poly.type
_entity_poly.pdbx_seq_one_letter_code
_entity_poly.pdbx_strand_id
1 'polypeptide(L)'
;MKTRKVGVIGLGHVGAHVAYSLAIQGIVDELILVDMNDKKLASEVQDLRDAVAYMPHRVAVNAGDFADLGDCDVLVNCVGKITLLTTGDRLTEMGFTIAAVRGYVDKIKASGFDGVLINITNPCDIVTRELAMGLELPRGRVFGTGTGLDTSRLLSALNRQTGVDHKSITAYMMGEHGALQFAPWSVVSFCGMPLDEWAKTDARFRFDREALKKESIGGGWVTYAGKQCTEYGICTTAARMVHIVLHDEKTIMPASIA
;
A
#
# COMPACT_ATOMS: atom_id res chain seq x y z
N MET A 1 -6.99 12.28 24.07
CA MET A 1 -6.78 12.10 22.63
C MET A 1 -7.37 10.74 22.25
N LYS A 2 -8.01 10.62 21.08
CA LYS A 2 -8.45 9.31 20.59
C LYS A 2 -7.23 8.48 20.21
N THR A 3 -7.17 7.22 20.63
CA THR A 3 -6.14 6.25 20.24
C THR A 3 -6.28 5.94 18.75
N ARG A 4 -5.19 6.04 17.99
CA ARG A 4 -5.14 5.66 16.57
C ARG A 4 -4.91 4.16 16.48
N LYS A 5 -5.96 3.41 16.18
CA LYS A 5 -5.95 1.95 16.17
C LYS A 5 -6.03 1.43 14.74
N VAL A 6 -5.09 0.56 14.38
CA VAL A 6 -5.01 -0.02 13.02
C VAL A 6 -4.94 -1.53 13.09
N GLY A 7 -5.80 -2.19 12.33
CA GLY A 7 -5.77 -3.64 12.12
C GLY A 7 -4.95 -4.01 10.87
N VAL A 8 -4.09 -5.01 10.96
CA VAL A 8 -3.38 -5.58 9.79
C VAL A 8 -3.79 -7.03 9.63
N ILE A 9 -4.38 -7.37 8.48
CA ILE A 9 -4.91 -8.70 8.16
C ILE A 9 -3.98 -9.40 7.17
N GLY A 10 -3.43 -10.54 7.60
CA GLY A 10 -2.44 -11.31 6.84
C GLY A 10 -1.01 -10.83 7.11
N LEU A 11 -0.24 -11.64 7.84
CA LEU A 11 1.11 -11.31 8.30
C LEU A 11 2.20 -12.04 7.48
N GLY A 12 1.98 -12.15 6.17
CA GLY A 12 3.04 -12.51 5.24
C GLY A 12 4.12 -11.43 5.17
N HIS A 13 5.05 -11.55 4.22
CA HIS A 13 6.12 -10.55 4.05
C HIS A 13 5.59 -9.11 4.02
N VAL A 14 4.52 -8.86 3.28
CA VAL A 14 3.97 -7.50 3.15
C VAL A 14 3.33 -7.03 4.44
N GLY A 15 2.44 -7.83 5.04
CA GLY A 15 1.71 -7.41 6.23
C GLY A 15 2.61 -7.18 7.47
N ALA A 16 3.59 -8.04 7.68
CA ALA A 16 4.60 -7.86 8.74
C ALA A 16 5.37 -6.54 8.56
N HIS A 17 5.82 -6.25 7.33
CA HIS A 17 6.50 -4.99 7.05
C HIS A 17 5.58 -3.76 7.12
N VAL A 18 4.28 -3.89 6.81
CA VAL A 18 3.29 -2.82 7.03
C VAL A 18 3.18 -2.52 8.53
N ALA A 19 2.99 -3.54 9.36
CA ALA A 19 2.91 -3.38 10.80
C ALA A 19 4.16 -2.70 11.37
N TYR A 20 5.34 -3.17 10.97
CA TYR A 20 6.61 -2.55 11.34
C TYR A 20 6.74 -1.11 10.85
N SER A 21 6.34 -0.83 9.60
CA SER A 21 6.40 0.53 9.01
C SER A 21 5.50 1.51 9.75
N LEU A 22 4.29 1.07 10.14
CA LEU A 22 3.36 1.88 10.94
C LEU A 22 3.92 2.18 12.34
N ALA A 23 4.51 1.17 12.97
CA ALA A 23 5.09 1.29 14.30
C ALA A 23 6.31 2.22 14.31
N ILE A 24 7.31 1.96 13.45
CA ILE A 24 8.57 2.73 13.46
C ILE A 24 8.39 4.19 13.06
N GLN A 25 7.37 4.52 12.28
CA GLN A 25 7.05 5.90 11.92
C GLN A 25 6.17 6.62 12.95
N GLY A 26 5.69 5.92 13.99
CA GLY A 26 4.79 6.50 15.00
C GLY A 26 3.43 6.92 14.45
N ILE A 27 2.97 6.26 13.40
CA ILE A 27 1.69 6.58 12.74
C ILE A 27 0.51 6.13 13.61
N VAL A 28 0.69 5.05 14.37
CA VAL A 28 -0.34 4.39 15.16
C VAL A 28 0.01 4.37 16.64
N ASP A 29 -1.00 4.28 17.47
CA ASP A 29 -0.85 4.08 18.92
C ASP A 29 -1.09 2.61 19.30
N GLU A 30 -1.90 1.89 18.51
CA GLU A 30 -2.23 0.49 18.72
C GLU A 30 -2.34 -0.27 17.38
N LEU A 31 -1.75 -1.46 17.34
CA LEU A 31 -1.85 -2.41 16.24
C LEU A 31 -2.59 -3.67 16.71
N ILE A 32 -3.58 -4.10 15.94
CA ILE A 32 -4.22 -5.40 16.04
C ILE A 32 -3.77 -6.23 14.84
N LEU A 33 -3.06 -7.31 15.09
CA LEU A 33 -2.50 -8.18 14.07
C LEU A 33 -3.37 -9.43 13.95
N VAL A 34 -3.76 -9.77 12.72
CA VAL A 34 -4.63 -10.92 12.43
C VAL A 34 -4.00 -11.80 11.36
N ASP A 35 -3.84 -13.08 11.64
CA ASP A 35 -3.42 -14.09 10.68
C ASP A 35 -4.11 -15.42 10.97
N MET A 36 -4.37 -16.21 9.95
CA MET A 36 -4.98 -17.55 10.11
C MET A 36 -4.00 -18.60 10.66
N ASN A 37 -2.71 -18.30 10.66
CA ASN A 37 -1.65 -19.15 11.23
C ASN A 37 -1.25 -18.61 12.60
N ASP A 38 -1.75 -19.23 13.66
CA ASP A 38 -1.51 -18.83 15.06
C ASP A 38 -0.01 -18.73 15.41
N LYS A 39 0.82 -19.64 14.87
CA LYS A 39 2.27 -19.62 15.12
C LYS A 39 2.92 -18.40 14.47
N LYS A 40 2.50 -18.08 13.24
CA LYS A 40 2.98 -16.89 12.52
C LYS A 40 2.53 -15.63 13.24
N LEU A 41 1.26 -15.54 13.61
CA LEU A 41 0.71 -14.43 14.39
C LEU A 41 1.51 -14.21 15.69
N ALA A 42 1.71 -15.24 16.49
CA ALA A 42 2.45 -15.15 17.73
C ALA A 42 3.91 -14.68 17.53
N SER A 43 4.58 -15.17 16.47
CA SER A 43 5.96 -14.79 16.16
C SER A 43 6.08 -13.32 15.72
N GLU A 44 5.18 -12.84 14.87
CA GLU A 44 5.21 -11.45 14.41
C GLU A 44 4.87 -10.45 15.53
N VAL A 45 3.91 -10.82 16.38
CA VAL A 45 3.56 -10.01 17.56
C VAL A 45 4.74 -9.91 18.53
N GLN A 46 5.42 -11.03 18.78
CA GLN A 46 6.57 -11.04 19.69
C GLN A 46 7.73 -10.20 19.14
N ASP A 47 8.12 -10.43 17.88
CA ASP A 47 9.24 -9.72 17.26
C ASP A 47 8.97 -8.20 17.18
N LEU A 48 7.73 -7.82 16.86
CA LEU A 48 7.36 -6.41 16.81
C LEU A 48 7.32 -5.77 18.21
N ARG A 49 6.89 -6.50 19.25
CA ARG A 49 6.97 -6.03 20.65
C ARG A 49 8.41 -5.81 21.09
N ASP A 50 9.31 -6.69 20.70
CA ASP A 50 10.73 -6.55 21.00
C ASP A 50 11.32 -5.30 20.28
N ALA A 51 10.92 -5.06 19.02
CA ALA A 51 11.33 -3.89 18.26
C ALA A 51 10.81 -2.59 18.90
N VAL A 52 9.56 -2.54 19.35
CA VAL A 52 8.93 -1.35 19.97
C VAL A 52 9.70 -0.88 21.21
N ALA A 53 10.41 -1.76 21.93
CA ALA A 53 11.19 -1.40 23.11
C ALA A 53 12.26 -0.32 22.82
N TYR A 54 12.75 -0.22 21.58
CA TYR A 54 13.77 0.75 21.16
C TYR A 54 13.26 1.79 20.15
N MET A 55 11.95 1.79 19.84
CA MET A 55 11.36 2.81 19.00
C MET A 55 11.19 4.15 19.75
N PRO A 56 11.24 5.31 19.05
CA PRO A 56 11.07 6.62 19.70
C PRO A 56 9.62 6.92 20.10
N HIS A 57 8.69 6.01 19.83
CA HIS A 57 7.27 6.16 20.17
C HIS A 57 6.75 4.91 20.86
N ARG A 58 5.69 5.10 21.65
CA ARG A 58 4.97 3.99 22.25
C ARG A 58 3.94 3.46 21.25
N VAL A 59 3.98 2.16 20.95
CA VAL A 59 2.96 1.46 20.17
C VAL A 59 2.56 0.20 20.93
N ALA A 60 1.26 -0.01 21.15
CA ALA A 60 0.73 -1.28 21.66
C ALA A 60 0.59 -2.27 20.49
N VAL A 61 1.09 -3.49 20.65
CA VAL A 61 1.02 -4.54 19.63
C VAL A 61 0.28 -5.74 20.19
N ASN A 62 -0.85 -6.06 19.61
CA ASN A 62 -1.74 -7.11 20.08
C ASN A 62 -2.01 -8.14 18.97
N ALA A 63 -1.98 -9.43 19.33
CA ALA A 63 -2.64 -10.45 18.55
C ALA A 63 -4.15 -10.28 18.68
N GLY A 64 -4.89 -10.47 17.60
CA GLY A 64 -6.33 -10.43 17.59
C GLY A 64 -6.93 -11.37 16.57
N ASP A 65 -8.23 -11.41 16.55
CA ASP A 65 -9.01 -12.04 15.48
C ASP A 65 -9.92 -11.01 14.79
N PHE A 66 -10.81 -11.47 13.91
CA PHE A 66 -11.71 -10.57 13.18
C PHE A 66 -12.70 -9.83 14.09
N ALA A 67 -13.05 -10.38 15.26
CA ALA A 67 -13.96 -9.73 16.20
C ALA A 67 -13.32 -8.52 16.89
N ASP A 68 -11.98 -8.51 17.02
CA ASP A 68 -11.21 -7.41 17.63
C ASP A 68 -11.00 -6.20 16.70
N LEU A 69 -11.47 -6.29 15.44
CA LEU A 69 -11.26 -5.25 14.43
C LEU A 69 -12.32 -4.14 14.45
N GLY A 70 -13.40 -4.33 15.20
CA GLY A 70 -14.58 -3.46 15.13
C GLY A 70 -14.33 -1.99 15.50
N ASP A 71 -13.40 -1.72 16.40
CA ASP A 71 -13.06 -0.37 16.86
C ASP A 71 -11.77 0.20 16.23
N CYS A 72 -11.22 -0.47 15.22
CA CYS A 72 -10.11 0.05 14.44
C CYS A 72 -10.53 1.25 13.59
N ASP A 73 -9.67 2.28 13.50
CA ASP A 73 -9.87 3.41 12.59
C ASP A 73 -9.57 3.03 11.13
N VAL A 74 -8.56 2.16 10.94
CA VAL A 74 -8.13 1.69 9.62
C VAL A 74 -7.83 0.18 9.68
N LEU A 75 -8.23 -0.55 8.64
CA LEU A 75 -7.77 -1.90 8.38
C LEU A 75 -6.88 -1.92 7.15
N VAL A 76 -5.79 -2.68 7.19
CA VAL A 76 -4.93 -2.92 6.03
C VAL A 76 -5.00 -4.40 5.67
N ASN A 77 -5.56 -4.70 4.49
CA ASN A 77 -5.65 -6.06 3.97
C ASN A 77 -4.40 -6.44 3.18
N CYS A 78 -3.66 -7.43 3.69
CA CYS A 78 -2.41 -7.94 3.12
C CYS A 78 -2.47 -9.45 2.82
N VAL A 79 -3.67 -10.04 2.77
CA VAL A 79 -3.85 -11.48 2.55
C VAL A 79 -3.49 -11.84 1.11
N GLY A 80 -2.43 -12.62 0.91
CA GLY A 80 -1.99 -13.03 -0.41
C GLY A 80 -1.14 -14.29 -0.37
N LYS A 81 -0.84 -14.86 -1.54
CA LYS A 81 0.02 -16.04 -1.68
C LYS A 81 0.96 -15.86 -2.87
N ILE A 82 2.01 -15.09 -2.68
CA ILE A 82 3.00 -14.75 -3.72
C ILE A 82 3.59 -15.99 -4.43
N THR A 83 3.63 -17.15 -3.77
CA THR A 83 4.12 -18.39 -4.35
C THR A 83 3.26 -18.91 -5.50
N LEU A 84 2.06 -18.36 -5.71
CA LEU A 84 1.21 -18.67 -6.86
C LEU A 84 1.62 -17.89 -8.12
N LEU A 85 2.44 -16.86 -7.98
CA LEU A 85 2.92 -16.05 -9.10
C LEU A 85 4.05 -16.78 -9.86
N THR A 86 3.72 -17.88 -10.53
CA THR A 86 4.70 -18.71 -11.24
C THR A 86 5.01 -18.25 -12.67
N THR A 87 4.07 -17.53 -13.30
CA THR A 87 4.13 -17.12 -14.72
C THR A 87 4.37 -15.62 -14.91
N GLY A 88 4.46 -14.85 -13.83
CA GLY A 88 4.49 -13.37 -13.91
C GLY A 88 3.11 -12.73 -14.17
N ASP A 89 2.07 -13.53 -14.34
CA ASP A 89 0.69 -13.06 -14.47
C ASP A 89 0.04 -12.89 -13.09
N ARG A 90 -0.33 -11.65 -12.76
CA ARG A 90 -1.00 -11.28 -11.50
C ARG A 90 -2.38 -11.94 -11.33
N LEU A 91 -3.01 -12.36 -12.42
CA LEU A 91 -4.31 -13.05 -12.36
C LEU A 91 -4.20 -14.48 -11.80
N THR A 92 -3.01 -15.08 -11.77
CA THR A 92 -2.83 -16.43 -11.20
C THR A 92 -3.15 -16.50 -9.71
N GLU A 93 -3.02 -15.40 -8.98
CA GLU A 93 -3.37 -15.31 -7.56
C GLU A 93 -4.87 -15.09 -7.33
N MET A 94 -5.61 -14.62 -8.34
CA MET A 94 -7.00 -14.14 -8.19
C MET A 94 -7.94 -15.15 -7.54
N GLY A 95 -7.91 -16.39 -8.01
CA GLY A 95 -8.79 -17.44 -7.48
C GLY A 95 -8.59 -17.66 -5.98
N PHE A 96 -7.35 -17.68 -5.52
CA PHE A 96 -7.01 -17.81 -4.11
C PHE A 96 -7.43 -16.57 -3.31
N THR A 97 -7.09 -15.38 -3.78
CA THR A 97 -7.31 -14.13 -3.02
C THR A 97 -8.79 -13.79 -2.90
N ILE A 98 -9.58 -13.98 -3.95
CA ILE A 98 -11.04 -13.78 -3.90
C ILE A 98 -11.70 -14.81 -2.97
N ALA A 99 -11.31 -16.08 -3.02
CA ALA A 99 -11.82 -17.09 -2.11
C ALA A 99 -11.48 -16.76 -0.64
N ALA A 100 -10.25 -16.31 -0.39
CA ALA A 100 -9.83 -15.89 0.95
C ALA A 100 -10.66 -14.70 1.46
N VAL A 101 -10.82 -13.65 0.65
CA VAL A 101 -11.61 -12.46 1.00
C VAL A 101 -13.05 -12.84 1.34
N ARG A 102 -13.72 -13.65 0.52
CA ARG A 102 -15.07 -14.14 0.77
C ARG A 102 -15.18 -14.97 2.05
N GLY A 103 -14.08 -15.62 2.46
CA GLY A 103 -14.02 -16.40 3.70
C GLY A 103 -13.98 -15.57 4.99
N TYR A 104 -13.62 -14.28 4.91
CA TYR A 104 -13.51 -13.44 6.12
C TYR A 104 -14.24 -12.09 6.04
N VAL A 105 -14.70 -11.64 4.90
CA VAL A 105 -15.36 -10.33 4.76
C VAL A 105 -16.57 -10.20 5.70
N ASP A 106 -17.37 -11.25 5.82
CA ASP A 106 -18.52 -11.28 6.74
C ASP A 106 -18.10 -11.21 8.22
N LYS A 107 -16.92 -11.72 8.56
CA LYS A 107 -16.38 -11.63 9.92
C LYS A 107 -15.98 -10.19 10.26
N ILE A 108 -15.36 -9.47 9.31
CA ILE A 108 -15.07 -8.03 9.47
C ILE A 108 -16.38 -7.26 9.65
N LYS A 109 -17.39 -7.54 8.81
CA LYS A 109 -18.72 -6.91 8.92
C LYS A 109 -19.38 -7.19 10.27
N ALA A 110 -19.30 -8.44 10.75
CA ALA A 110 -19.85 -8.85 12.04
C ALA A 110 -19.15 -8.22 13.25
N SER A 111 -17.90 -7.79 13.12
CA SER A 111 -17.18 -7.06 14.19
C SER A 111 -17.75 -5.65 14.44
N GLY A 112 -18.58 -5.13 13.53
CA GLY A 112 -19.07 -3.76 13.59
C GLY A 112 -18.11 -2.72 13.06
N PHE A 113 -17.08 -3.12 12.31
CA PHE A 113 -16.12 -2.20 11.72
C PHE A 113 -16.79 -1.17 10.80
N ASP A 114 -16.55 0.11 11.07
CA ASP A 114 -17.07 1.25 10.32
C ASP A 114 -15.98 2.23 9.84
N GLY A 115 -14.72 1.87 10.01
CA GLY A 115 -13.55 2.65 9.63
C GLY A 115 -13.24 2.68 8.13
N VAL A 116 -11.97 2.77 7.79
CA VAL A 116 -11.47 2.74 6.41
C VAL A 116 -10.66 1.48 6.17
N LEU A 117 -10.94 0.73 5.09
CA LEU A 117 -10.16 -0.42 4.69
C LEU A 117 -9.26 -0.08 3.49
N ILE A 118 -7.96 -0.34 3.64
CA ILE A 118 -6.95 -0.19 2.59
C ILE A 118 -6.50 -1.57 2.13
N ASN A 119 -6.68 -1.88 0.85
CA ASN A 119 -6.28 -3.15 0.26
C ASN A 119 -4.91 -3.07 -0.42
N ILE A 120 -4.03 -4.03 -0.13
CA ILE A 120 -2.74 -4.21 -0.81
C ILE A 120 -2.74 -5.47 -1.69
N THR A 121 -3.63 -6.40 -1.38
CA THR A 121 -3.69 -7.73 -1.99
C THR A 121 -3.94 -7.66 -3.49
N ASN A 122 -3.19 -8.45 -4.24
CA ASN A 122 -3.34 -8.58 -5.69
C ASN A 122 -4.37 -9.66 -6.09
N PRO A 123 -5.01 -9.51 -7.28
CA PRO A 123 -5.01 -8.31 -8.14
C PRO A 123 -5.70 -7.12 -7.47
N CYS A 124 -4.98 -6.02 -7.28
CA CYS A 124 -5.38 -4.95 -6.36
C CYS A 124 -6.77 -4.38 -6.66
N ASP A 125 -7.06 -4.05 -7.91
CA ASP A 125 -8.32 -3.42 -8.31
C ASP A 125 -9.51 -4.38 -8.14
N ILE A 126 -9.33 -5.66 -8.48
CA ILE A 126 -10.37 -6.69 -8.36
C ILE A 126 -10.65 -7.00 -6.89
N VAL A 127 -9.61 -7.19 -6.08
CA VAL A 127 -9.77 -7.50 -4.65
C VAL A 127 -10.36 -6.30 -3.90
N THR A 128 -9.97 -5.07 -4.25
CA THR A 128 -10.57 -3.86 -3.69
C THR A 128 -12.08 -3.80 -3.95
N ARG A 129 -12.49 -4.09 -5.19
CA ARG A 129 -13.91 -4.15 -5.55
C ARG A 129 -14.66 -5.23 -4.76
N GLU A 130 -14.09 -6.42 -4.63
CA GLU A 130 -14.69 -7.52 -3.86
C GLU A 130 -14.89 -7.15 -2.40
N LEU A 131 -13.88 -6.53 -1.77
CA LEU A 131 -13.97 -6.03 -0.39
C LEU A 131 -15.04 -4.93 -0.24
N ALA A 132 -15.10 -3.99 -1.18
CA ALA A 132 -16.08 -2.91 -1.14
C ALA A 132 -17.51 -3.44 -1.26
N MET A 133 -17.73 -4.42 -2.14
CA MET A 133 -19.05 -5.06 -2.31
C MET A 133 -19.45 -5.88 -1.08
N GLY A 134 -18.51 -6.60 -0.46
CA GLY A 134 -18.79 -7.45 0.69
C GLY A 134 -19.01 -6.69 1.99
N LEU A 135 -18.23 -5.64 2.23
CA LEU A 135 -18.33 -4.84 3.46
C LEU A 135 -19.50 -3.85 3.45
N GLU A 136 -19.97 -3.42 2.28
CA GLU A 136 -21.08 -2.46 2.15
C GLU A 136 -20.86 -1.15 2.93
N LEU A 137 -19.60 -0.77 3.14
CA LEU A 137 -19.25 0.50 3.78
C LEU A 137 -19.56 1.68 2.85
N PRO A 138 -19.74 2.89 3.39
CA PRO A 138 -19.94 4.10 2.58
C PRO A 138 -18.88 4.26 1.51
N ARG A 139 -19.25 4.83 0.37
CA ARG A 139 -18.30 5.10 -0.75
C ARG A 139 -17.06 5.83 -0.27
N GLY A 140 -15.89 5.34 -0.69
CA GLY A 140 -14.58 5.89 -0.30
C GLY A 140 -14.01 5.33 1.00
N ARG A 141 -14.76 4.48 1.73
CA ARG A 141 -14.25 3.79 2.93
C ARG A 141 -13.48 2.51 2.60
N VAL A 142 -13.57 2.01 1.39
CA VAL A 142 -12.76 0.88 0.90
C VAL A 142 -12.02 1.31 -0.35
N PHE A 143 -10.70 1.24 -0.32
CA PHE A 143 -9.86 1.50 -1.47
C PHE A 143 -8.57 0.68 -1.40
N GLY A 144 -7.88 0.53 -2.52
CA GLY A 144 -6.61 -0.18 -2.60
C GLY A 144 -5.43 0.76 -2.84
N THR A 145 -4.22 0.26 -2.62
CA THR A 145 -2.99 1.02 -2.90
C THR A 145 -2.83 1.34 -4.38
N GLY A 146 -3.51 0.61 -5.27
CA GLY A 146 -3.52 0.86 -6.71
C GLY A 146 -2.12 1.11 -7.27
N THR A 147 -1.98 2.18 -8.03
CA THR A 147 -0.72 2.62 -8.63
C THR A 147 0.14 3.51 -7.71
N GLY A 148 -0.11 3.52 -6.40
CA GLY A 148 0.68 4.28 -5.44
C GLY A 148 2.15 3.89 -5.41
N LEU A 149 2.44 2.57 -5.39
CA LEU A 149 3.81 2.07 -5.50
C LEU A 149 4.44 2.36 -6.87
N ASP A 150 3.67 2.23 -7.95
CA ASP A 150 4.16 2.53 -9.30
C ASP A 150 4.50 4.01 -9.44
N THR A 151 3.73 4.87 -8.78
CA THR A 151 4.03 6.31 -8.64
C THR A 151 5.36 6.53 -7.92
N SER A 152 5.65 5.80 -6.83
CA SER A 152 6.94 5.93 -6.15
C SER A 152 8.13 5.52 -7.03
N ARG A 153 7.93 4.53 -7.91
CA ARG A 153 8.94 4.12 -8.91
C ARG A 153 9.16 5.21 -9.96
N LEU A 154 8.07 5.83 -10.45
CA LEU A 154 8.16 6.98 -11.37
C LEU A 154 8.89 8.16 -10.72
N LEU A 155 8.56 8.50 -9.47
CA LEU A 155 9.25 9.54 -8.71
C LEU A 155 10.76 9.24 -8.57
N SER A 156 11.11 7.97 -8.29
CA SER A 156 12.50 7.55 -8.19
C SER A 156 13.23 7.64 -9.54
N ALA A 157 12.59 7.29 -10.65
CA ALA A 157 13.16 7.43 -11.98
C ALA A 157 13.37 8.90 -12.35
N LEU A 158 12.39 9.76 -12.08
CA LEU A 158 12.49 11.21 -12.28
C LEU A 158 13.58 11.85 -11.41
N ASN A 159 13.70 11.43 -10.16
CA ASN A 159 14.79 11.89 -9.28
C ASN A 159 16.17 11.53 -9.85
N ARG A 160 16.39 10.28 -10.28
CA ARG A 160 17.66 9.88 -10.92
C ARG A 160 17.97 10.67 -12.18
N GLN A 161 16.95 10.93 -13.00
CA GLN A 161 17.07 11.65 -14.27
C GLN A 161 17.40 13.14 -14.08
N THR A 162 16.77 13.78 -13.08
CA THR A 162 16.81 15.24 -12.94
C THR A 162 17.66 15.73 -11.77
N GLY A 163 17.90 14.87 -10.78
CA GLY A 163 18.53 15.23 -9.51
C GLY A 163 17.59 15.98 -8.53
N VAL A 164 16.32 16.15 -8.87
CA VAL A 164 15.35 16.81 -8.00
C VAL A 164 14.82 15.83 -6.97
N ASP A 165 14.73 16.23 -5.69
CA ASP A 165 14.20 15.39 -4.61
C ASP A 165 12.74 14.99 -4.85
N HIS A 166 12.39 13.75 -4.48
CA HIS A 166 11.04 13.18 -4.64
C HIS A 166 9.94 14.08 -4.12
N LYS A 167 10.18 14.77 -3.00
CA LYS A 167 9.19 15.66 -2.35
C LYS A 167 8.92 16.94 -3.12
N SER A 168 9.78 17.27 -4.08
CA SER A 168 9.66 18.44 -4.95
C SER A 168 9.15 18.08 -6.35
N ILE A 169 8.77 16.82 -6.57
CA ILE A 169 8.23 16.31 -7.82
C ILE A 169 6.76 15.96 -7.62
N THR A 170 5.89 16.51 -8.46
CA THR A 170 4.52 16.06 -8.60
C THR A 170 4.43 15.18 -9.84
N ALA A 171 4.16 13.89 -9.66
CA ALA A 171 3.96 12.93 -10.74
C ALA A 171 3.13 11.76 -10.24
N TYR A 172 2.38 11.13 -11.12
CA TYR A 172 1.50 10.01 -10.80
C TYR A 172 1.60 8.93 -11.88
N MET A 173 1.50 7.68 -11.46
CA MET A 173 1.08 6.58 -12.32
C MET A 173 -0.41 6.37 -12.08
N MET A 174 -1.18 6.17 -13.14
CA MET A 174 -2.63 6.00 -13.09
C MET A 174 -3.07 4.80 -13.93
N GLY A 175 -4.34 4.43 -13.85
CA GLY A 175 -4.91 3.26 -14.51
C GLY A 175 -4.85 2.02 -13.63
N GLU A 176 -4.92 0.84 -14.24
CA GLU A 176 -4.85 -0.45 -13.55
C GLU A 176 -3.47 -0.66 -12.90
N HIS A 177 -3.43 -1.20 -11.70
CA HIS A 177 -2.17 -1.70 -11.13
C HIS A 177 -1.73 -2.98 -11.87
N GLY A 178 -1.08 -2.81 -13.02
CA GLY A 178 -0.71 -3.89 -13.92
C GLY A 178 -0.09 -3.37 -15.22
N ALA A 179 -0.44 -4.01 -16.34
CA ALA A 179 0.12 -3.68 -17.65
C ALA A 179 -0.46 -2.38 -18.27
N LEU A 180 -1.65 -1.97 -17.86
CA LEU A 180 -2.39 -0.84 -18.45
C LEU A 180 -2.18 0.48 -17.71
N GLN A 181 -1.21 0.57 -16.84
CA GLN A 181 -0.86 1.81 -16.15
C GLN A 181 -0.19 2.82 -17.10
N PHE A 182 -0.39 4.10 -16.85
CA PHE A 182 0.18 5.19 -17.63
C PHE A 182 0.60 6.37 -16.75
N ALA A 183 1.50 7.20 -17.27
CA ALA A 183 1.91 8.45 -16.62
C ALA A 183 1.23 9.64 -17.32
N PRO A 184 0.37 10.41 -16.66
CA PRO A 184 -0.21 11.64 -17.21
C PRO A 184 0.84 12.76 -17.21
N TRP A 185 1.67 12.82 -18.23
CA TRP A 185 2.82 13.75 -18.31
C TRP A 185 2.43 15.21 -18.22
N SER A 186 1.19 15.57 -18.57
CA SER A 186 0.66 16.93 -18.50
C SER A 186 0.57 17.50 -17.08
N VAL A 187 0.51 16.62 -16.05
CA VAL A 187 0.47 17.05 -14.64
C VAL A 187 1.82 16.94 -13.94
N VAL A 188 2.85 16.46 -14.65
CA VAL A 188 4.20 16.33 -14.08
C VAL A 188 4.81 17.71 -13.90
N SER A 189 5.20 18.02 -12.66
CA SER A 189 5.85 19.28 -12.31
C SER A 189 6.99 19.09 -11.32
N PHE A 190 7.92 20.03 -11.31
CA PHE A 190 9.07 20.07 -10.41
C PHE A 190 9.10 21.42 -9.72
N CYS A 191 9.11 21.43 -8.39
CA CYS A 191 9.03 22.66 -7.60
C CYS A 191 7.88 23.59 -8.03
N GLY A 192 6.74 23.00 -8.45
CA GLY A 192 5.55 23.71 -8.89
C GLY A 192 5.55 24.18 -10.35
N MET A 193 6.67 24.06 -11.09
CA MET A 193 6.73 24.42 -12.51
C MET A 193 6.54 23.17 -13.38
N PRO A 194 5.71 23.21 -14.44
CA PRO A 194 5.48 22.09 -15.35
C PRO A 194 6.76 21.56 -16.00
N LEU A 195 6.82 20.25 -16.25
CA LEU A 195 7.93 19.58 -16.92
C LEU A 195 8.32 20.26 -18.24
N ASP A 196 7.30 20.63 -19.07
CA ASP A 196 7.55 21.22 -20.37
C ASP A 196 8.17 22.61 -20.31
N GLU A 197 7.96 23.37 -19.25
CA GLU A 197 8.62 24.65 -19.02
C GLU A 197 10.10 24.45 -18.60
N TRP A 198 10.37 23.48 -17.71
CA TRP A 198 11.76 23.11 -17.37
C TRP A 198 12.54 22.62 -18.59
N ALA A 199 11.93 21.81 -19.46
CA ALA A 199 12.57 21.28 -20.67
C ALA A 199 13.01 22.36 -21.67
N LYS A 200 12.48 23.58 -21.61
CA LYS A 200 12.91 24.69 -22.46
C LYS A 200 14.29 25.22 -22.06
N THR A 201 14.60 25.21 -20.77
CA THR A 201 15.76 25.87 -20.20
C THR A 201 16.84 24.93 -19.67
N ASP A 202 16.49 23.68 -19.31
CA ASP A 202 17.40 22.71 -18.70
C ASP A 202 17.36 21.36 -19.40
N ALA A 203 18.50 20.90 -19.89
CA ALA A 203 18.64 19.63 -20.61
C ALA A 203 18.30 18.40 -19.76
N ARG A 204 18.43 18.45 -18.43
CA ARG A 204 18.08 17.35 -17.53
C ARG A 204 16.62 16.93 -17.63
N PHE A 205 15.74 17.84 -18.04
CA PHE A 205 14.29 17.62 -18.19
C PHE A 205 13.88 17.23 -19.61
N ARG A 206 14.86 17.07 -20.55
CA ARG A 206 14.66 16.60 -21.93
C ARG A 206 15.00 15.12 -22.01
N PHE A 207 14.07 14.27 -21.58
CA PHE A 207 14.24 12.81 -21.57
C PHE A 207 13.14 12.11 -22.35
N ASP A 208 13.39 10.86 -22.72
CA ASP A 208 12.38 9.99 -23.32
C ASP A 208 11.37 9.55 -22.26
N ARG A 209 10.15 10.10 -22.33
CA ARG A 209 9.06 9.85 -21.40
C ARG A 209 8.59 8.40 -21.41
N GLU A 210 8.55 7.78 -22.60
CA GLU A 210 8.12 6.40 -22.72
C GLU A 210 9.17 5.42 -22.17
N ALA A 211 10.44 5.68 -22.39
CA ALA A 211 11.53 4.89 -21.81
C ALA A 211 11.49 4.96 -20.28
N LEU A 212 11.30 6.15 -19.71
CA LEU A 212 11.25 6.35 -18.26
C LEU A 212 9.99 5.73 -17.64
N LYS A 213 8.84 5.81 -18.30
CA LYS A 213 7.62 5.09 -17.90
C LYS A 213 7.85 3.58 -17.90
N LYS A 214 8.44 3.04 -18.96
CA LYS A 214 8.75 1.61 -19.08
C LYS A 214 9.71 1.14 -17.99
N GLU A 215 10.73 1.93 -17.65
CA GLU A 215 11.63 1.67 -16.53
C GLU A 215 10.86 1.59 -15.21
N SER A 216 9.96 2.54 -14.96
CA SER A 216 9.14 2.59 -13.74
C SER A 216 8.26 1.34 -13.61
N ILE A 217 7.59 0.92 -14.67
CA ILE A 217 6.78 -0.31 -14.72
C ILE A 217 7.68 -1.54 -14.48
N GLY A 218 8.86 -1.58 -15.10
CA GLY A 218 9.82 -2.67 -14.95
C GLY A 218 10.40 -2.83 -13.54
N GLY A 219 10.38 -1.78 -12.72
CA GLY A 219 10.99 -1.77 -11.38
C GLY A 219 10.44 -2.85 -10.44
N GLY A 220 9.18 -3.26 -10.64
CA GLY A 220 8.59 -4.38 -9.89
C GLY A 220 9.26 -5.71 -10.18
N TRP A 221 9.60 -5.97 -11.42
CA TRP A 221 10.26 -7.19 -11.84
C TRP A 221 11.73 -7.25 -11.41
N VAL A 222 12.42 -6.11 -11.38
CA VAL A 222 13.77 -6.02 -10.80
C VAL A 222 13.76 -6.45 -9.34
N THR A 223 12.81 -5.95 -8.55
CA THR A 223 12.66 -6.34 -7.14
C THR A 223 12.29 -7.83 -7.01
N TYR A 224 11.34 -8.31 -7.81
CA TYR A 224 10.91 -9.71 -7.77
C TYR A 224 12.03 -10.68 -8.12
N ALA A 225 12.85 -10.38 -9.12
CA ALA A 225 13.96 -11.23 -9.55
C ALA A 225 14.99 -11.46 -8.43
N GLY A 226 15.24 -10.46 -7.57
CA GLY A 226 16.21 -10.54 -6.49
C GLY A 226 15.67 -11.10 -5.18
N LYS A 227 14.46 -10.72 -4.79
CA LYS A 227 13.94 -11.04 -3.45
C LYS A 227 12.56 -11.70 -3.44
N GLN A 228 12.02 -12.05 -4.59
CA GLN A 228 10.76 -12.79 -4.81
C GLN A 228 9.49 -12.05 -4.37
N CYS A 229 9.58 -10.91 -3.72
CA CYS A 229 8.45 -10.08 -3.35
C CYS A 229 8.87 -8.61 -3.20
N THR A 230 7.93 -7.70 -3.43
CA THR A 230 8.10 -6.30 -3.04
C THR A 230 7.65 -6.14 -1.60
N GLU A 231 8.46 -5.51 -0.77
CA GLU A 231 8.19 -5.30 0.66
C GLU A 231 8.24 -3.81 1.00
N TYR A 232 9.44 -3.20 1.01
CA TYR A 232 9.65 -1.85 1.53
C TYR A 232 8.83 -0.77 0.83
N GLY A 233 8.81 -0.77 -0.49
CA GLY A 233 8.07 0.23 -1.26
C GLY A 233 6.57 0.17 -1.04
N ILE A 234 5.99 -1.04 -1.05
CA ILE A 234 4.54 -1.20 -0.86
C ILE A 234 4.13 -0.92 0.59
N CYS A 235 4.95 -1.33 1.56
CA CYS A 235 4.67 -1.09 2.98
C CYS A 235 4.72 0.40 3.33
N THR A 236 5.70 1.12 2.77
CA THR A 236 5.79 2.58 2.93
C THR A 236 4.64 3.29 2.22
N THR A 237 4.22 2.82 1.05
CA THR A 237 3.03 3.34 0.35
C THR A 237 1.78 3.18 1.20
N ALA A 238 1.56 1.99 1.75
CA ALA A 238 0.41 1.72 2.62
C ALA A 238 0.46 2.54 3.91
N ALA A 239 1.61 2.60 4.57
CA ALA A 239 1.79 3.41 5.78
C ALA A 239 1.51 4.90 5.50
N ARG A 240 1.92 5.41 4.33
CA ARG A 240 1.59 6.78 3.91
C ARG A 240 0.09 6.98 3.73
N MET A 241 -0.63 6.02 3.12
CA MET A 241 -2.08 6.07 2.98
C MET A 241 -2.80 6.02 4.34
N VAL A 242 -2.36 5.15 5.24
CA VAL A 242 -2.87 5.10 6.62
C VAL A 242 -2.68 6.45 7.32
N HIS A 243 -1.50 7.06 7.20
CA HIS A 243 -1.21 8.36 7.79
C HIS A 243 -2.14 9.45 7.24
N ILE A 244 -2.34 9.49 5.90
CA ILE A 244 -3.27 10.43 5.25
C ILE A 244 -4.69 10.30 5.81
N VAL A 245 -5.17 9.06 5.98
CA VAL A 245 -6.51 8.78 6.51
C VAL A 245 -6.63 9.21 7.96
N LEU A 246 -5.68 8.81 8.81
CA LEU A 246 -5.74 9.10 10.25
C LEU A 246 -5.62 10.61 10.58
N HIS A 247 -4.96 11.36 9.70
CA HIS A 247 -4.76 12.81 9.90
C HIS A 247 -5.67 13.68 9.02
N ASP A 248 -6.55 13.07 8.23
CA ASP A 248 -7.43 13.78 7.28
C ASP A 248 -6.69 14.83 6.43
N GLU A 249 -5.51 14.45 5.89
CA GLU A 249 -4.56 15.40 5.27
C GLU A 249 -5.06 16.07 4.00
N LYS A 250 -6.15 15.58 3.37
CA LYS A 250 -6.64 16.07 2.07
C LYS A 250 -5.60 15.96 0.93
N THR A 251 -4.65 15.06 1.08
CA THR A 251 -3.59 14.80 0.09
C THR A 251 -4.15 14.01 -1.08
N ILE A 252 -3.75 14.39 -2.31
CA ILE A 252 -4.06 13.62 -3.52
C ILE A 252 -3.02 12.51 -3.68
N MET A 253 -3.49 11.28 -3.84
CA MET A 253 -2.65 10.11 -4.07
C MET A 253 -3.39 9.11 -4.98
N PRO A 254 -2.70 8.43 -5.92
CA PRO A 254 -3.33 7.35 -6.69
C PRO A 254 -3.80 6.23 -5.78
N ALA A 255 -5.00 5.75 -6.03
CA ALA A 255 -5.61 4.65 -5.30
C ALA A 255 -6.52 3.83 -6.22
N SER A 256 -6.71 2.55 -5.90
CA SER A 256 -7.74 1.71 -6.51
C SER A 256 -9.07 2.00 -5.83
N ILE A 257 -10.09 2.33 -6.57
CA ILE A 257 -11.43 2.65 -6.05
C ILE A 257 -12.48 1.73 -6.69
N ALA A 258 -13.53 1.39 -5.90
CA ALA A 258 -14.68 0.61 -6.37
C ALA A 258 -15.84 1.53 -6.81
#